data_2193f9f9155bdddd86fa3eab37653300
#
_entry.id   2193f9f9155bdddd86fa3eab37653300
#
_cell.length_a   1.000
_cell.length_b   1.000
_cell.length_c   1.000
_cell.angle_alpha   90.00
_cell.angle_beta   90.00
_cell.angle_gamma   90.00
#
_symmetry.space_group_name_H-M   'P 1'
#
loop_
_entity.id
_entity.type
_entity.pdbx_description
1 polymer ?
#
loop_
_entity_poly.entity_id
_entity_poly.type
_entity_poly.pdbx_seq_one_letter_code
_entity_poly.pdbx_strand_id
1 'polypeptide(L)'
;MRSAQVYRWQIPMDAGVVLRDRRLKTRDGLYVCLREGEREGWGEISPLPGFSQETWEEAQSVLLAWVNDWLAGDCELPQMPSVAFGVSCALAELTDTLPQAANYRAAPLCNGDPDDLILKLADMPGEKVAKVKVGLYEAVRDGMVVNLLLEAVPDLHLRLDANRAWTPLKSQQFAKYVNPDYRDRIAFLEEPCKTRDDSRAFARETGIAIAWDESLREPDFAFVAEEGVRAVVIKPTLTGSLDKVREQVQAAHALGLTAVISSSIESSLGLTQLARIAAWLTPDTIPGLDTLDLMQAQQVRRWPGSPLPLVEVDALERLL
;
A
#
# COMPACT_ATOMS: atom_id res chain seq x y z
N MET A 1 24.99 -7.44 23.82
CA MET A 1 24.29 -8.74 23.76
C MET A 1 23.03 -8.55 22.92
N ARG A 2 22.76 -9.45 21.97
CA ARG A 2 21.55 -9.44 21.14
C ARG A 2 20.45 -10.24 21.83
N SER A 3 19.23 -9.74 21.76
CA SER A 3 18.02 -10.48 22.14
C SER A 3 16.89 -10.17 21.16
N ALA A 4 15.92 -11.05 21.09
CA ALA A 4 14.78 -10.90 20.19
C ALA A 4 13.52 -11.46 20.83
N GLN A 5 12.39 -10.89 20.43
CA GLN A 5 11.06 -11.36 20.77
C GLN A 5 10.23 -11.44 19.51
N VAL A 6 9.41 -12.45 19.37
CA VAL A 6 8.49 -12.64 18.24
C VAL A 6 7.08 -12.81 18.79
N TYR A 7 6.14 -12.09 18.21
CA TYR A 7 4.73 -12.12 18.61
C TYR A 7 3.86 -12.50 17.43
N ARG A 8 2.82 -13.28 17.72
CA ARG A 8 1.71 -13.57 16.82
C ARG A 8 0.57 -12.60 17.11
N TRP A 9 -0.02 -12.02 16.08
CA TRP A 9 -1.16 -11.15 16.25
C TRP A 9 -2.29 -11.45 15.27
N GLN A 10 -3.50 -11.14 15.69
CA GLN A 10 -4.71 -11.27 14.88
C GLN A 10 -5.63 -10.09 15.23
N ILE A 11 -6.15 -9.42 14.21
CA ILE A 11 -7.09 -8.30 14.37
C ILE A 11 -8.35 -8.63 13.58
N PRO A 12 -9.55 -8.52 14.17
CA PRO A 12 -10.79 -8.61 13.43
C PRO A 12 -10.89 -7.51 12.38
N MET A 13 -11.36 -7.85 11.20
CA MET A 13 -11.64 -6.92 10.11
C MET A 13 -13.09 -6.46 10.19
N ASP A 14 -13.36 -5.28 9.64
CA ASP A 14 -14.73 -4.82 9.44
C ASP A 14 -15.48 -5.74 8.48
N ALA A 15 -16.79 -5.86 8.70
CA ALA A 15 -17.66 -6.64 7.83
C ALA A 15 -17.63 -6.08 6.40
N GLY A 16 -17.49 -6.96 5.43
CA GLY A 16 -17.52 -6.58 4.01
C GLY A 16 -16.16 -6.26 3.40
N VAL A 17 -15.05 -6.41 4.12
CA VAL A 17 -13.73 -6.32 3.49
C VAL A 17 -13.51 -7.52 2.59
N VAL A 18 -13.47 -7.26 1.29
CA VAL A 18 -13.25 -8.29 0.25
C VAL A 18 -12.00 -7.91 -0.52
N LEU A 19 -11.03 -8.84 -0.54
CA LEU A 19 -9.80 -8.73 -1.33
C LEU A 19 -9.87 -9.74 -2.47
N ARG A 20 -9.91 -9.24 -3.71
CA ARG A 20 -10.18 -10.04 -4.89
C ARG A 20 -11.50 -10.80 -4.73
N ASP A 21 -11.47 -12.11 -4.62
CA ASP A 21 -12.61 -13.01 -4.44
C ASP A 21 -12.75 -13.54 -3.00
N ARG A 22 -11.91 -13.05 -2.08
CA ARG A 22 -11.87 -13.51 -0.67
C ARG A 22 -12.43 -12.47 0.28
N ARG A 23 -13.33 -12.92 1.16
CA ARG A 23 -13.74 -12.15 2.33
C ARG A 23 -12.71 -12.34 3.43
N LEU A 24 -12.07 -11.25 3.84
CA LEU A 24 -11.09 -11.25 4.90
C LEU A 24 -11.77 -10.94 6.24
N LYS A 25 -11.89 -11.94 7.11
CA LYS A 25 -12.52 -11.79 8.43
C LYS A 25 -11.56 -11.29 9.50
N THR A 26 -10.30 -11.67 9.39
CA THR A 26 -9.22 -11.30 10.30
C THR A 26 -7.99 -10.92 9.49
N ARG A 27 -7.21 -10.01 10.04
CA ARG A 27 -5.85 -9.77 9.58
C ARG A 27 -4.88 -10.43 10.55
N ASP A 28 -3.98 -11.20 10.00
CA ASP A 28 -3.04 -12.03 10.75
C ASP A 28 -1.61 -11.65 10.42
N GLY A 29 -0.73 -11.68 11.41
CA GLY A 29 0.67 -11.35 11.18
C GLY A 29 1.54 -11.65 12.39
N LEU A 30 2.78 -11.17 12.28
CA LEU A 30 3.83 -11.34 13.26
C LEU A 30 4.49 -9.99 13.53
N TYR A 31 5.02 -9.82 14.73
CA TYR A 31 5.97 -8.76 15.05
C TYR A 31 7.29 -9.37 15.48
N VAL A 32 8.37 -8.71 15.12
CA VAL A 32 9.70 -8.98 15.66
C VAL A 32 10.20 -7.74 16.37
N CYS A 33 10.72 -7.93 17.58
CA CYS A 33 11.42 -6.90 18.34
C CYS A 33 12.85 -7.33 18.52
N LEU A 34 13.79 -6.58 17.98
CA LEU A 34 15.22 -6.82 18.09
C LEU A 34 15.82 -5.86 19.09
N ARG A 35 16.72 -6.34 19.95
CA ARG A 35 17.47 -5.51 20.90
C ARG A 35 18.95 -5.81 20.83
N GLU A 36 19.73 -4.75 20.89
CA GLU A 36 21.18 -4.82 20.99
C GLU A 36 21.69 -3.70 21.93
N GLY A 37 22.11 -4.09 23.13
CA GLY A 37 22.37 -3.13 24.19
C GLY A 37 21.09 -2.43 24.63
N GLU A 38 21.09 -1.11 24.58
CA GLU A 38 19.93 -0.27 24.91
C GLU A 38 19.05 0.05 23.68
N ARG A 39 19.47 -0.35 22.50
CA ARG A 39 18.73 -0.09 21.25
C ARG A 39 17.68 -1.15 20.99
N GLU A 40 16.59 -0.71 20.42
CA GLU A 40 15.44 -1.55 20.09
C GLU A 40 14.90 -1.22 18.70
N GLY A 41 14.48 -2.23 17.96
CA GLY A 41 13.83 -2.06 16.68
C GLY A 41 12.70 -3.04 16.48
N TRP A 42 11.59 -2.57 15.93
CA TRP A 42 10.39 -3.35 15.64
C TRP A 42 10.18 -3.52 14.15
N GLY A 43 9.63 -4.67 13.78
CA GLY A 43 9.18 -4.93 12.41
C GLY A 43 7.88 -5.70 12.39
N GLU A 44 7.08 -5.45 11.38
CA GLU A 44 5.84 -6.17 11.12
C GLU A 44 6.00 -7.10 9.93
N ILE A 45 5.59 -8.36 10.10
CA ILE A 45 5.57 -9.38 9.05
C ILE A 45 4.12 -9.80 8.85
N SER A 46 3.47 -9.28 7.80
CA SER A 46 2.05 -9.51 7.58
C SER A 46 1.75 -9.73 6.09
N PRO A 47 2.08 -10.92 5.56
CA PRO A 47 1.72 -11.26 4.18
C PRO A 47 0.23 -11.07 3.96
N LEU A 48 -0.15 -10.56 2.79
CA LEU A 48 -1.53 -10.25 2.46
C LEU A 48 -2.15 -11.42 1.69
N PRO A 49 -3.15 -12.11 2.26
CA PRO A 49 -3.83 -13.22 1.57
C PRO A 49 -4.38 -12.81 0.21
N GLY A 50 -4.12 -13.61 -0.81
CA GLY A 50 -4.53 -13.35 -2.19
C GLY A 50 -3.57 -12.47 -2.99
N PHE A 51 -2.59 -11.83 -2.36
CA PHE A 51 -1.57 -10.98 -2.99
C PHE A 51 -0.16 -11.50 -2.73
N SER A 52 0.18 -11.79 -1.47
CA SER A 52 1.43 -12.46 -1.14
C SER A 52 1.43 -13.91 -1.64
N GLN A 53 2.58 -14.41 -2.06
CA GLN A 53 2.75 -15.84 -2.39
C GLN A 53 2.84 -16.68 -1.12
N GLU A 54 3.45 -16.14 -0.06
CA GLU A 54 3.60 -16.79 1.23
C GLU A 54 2.37 -16.64 2.11
N THR A 55 2.14 -17.63 2.98
CA THR A 55 1.19 -17.56 4.09
C THR A 55 1.87 -16.98 5.33
N TRP A 56 1.08 -16.57 6.34
CA TRP A 56 1.66 -16.11 7.61
C TRP A 56 2.37 -17.25 8.36
N GLU A 57 1.93 -18.50 8.19
CA GLU A 57 2.56 -19.70 8.77
C GLU A 57 3.94 -19.93 8.16
N GLU A 58 4.06 -19.82 6.84
CA GLU A 58 5.35 -19.92 6.15
C GLU A 58 6.27 -18.77 6.56
N ALA A 59 5.73 -17.54 6.66
CA ALA A 59 6.47 -16.39 7.13
C ALA A 59 6.96 -16.56 8.57
N GLN A 60 6.17 -17.17 9.45
CA GLN A 60 6.58 -17.48 10.82
C GLN A 60 7.80 -18.39 10.85
N SER A 61 7.79 -19.46 10.06
CA SER A 61 8.92 -20.39 10.00
C SER A 61 10.21 -19.70 9.53
N VAL A 62 10.11 -18.88 8.50
CA VAL A 62 11.24 -18.12 7.96
C VAL A 62 11.74 -17.08 8.98
N LEU A 63 10.83 -16.39 9.65
CA LEU A 63 11.19 -15.38 10.65
C LEU A 63 11.92 -16.01 11.84
N LEU A 64 11.39 -17.10 12.39
CA LEU A 64 12.01 -17.76 13.54
C LEU A 64 13.40 -18.30 13.21
N ALA A 65 13.59 -18.88 12.02
CA ALA A 65 14.90 -19.31 11.55
C ALA A 65 15.87 -18.12 11.42
N TRP A 66 15.41 -17.02 10.81
CA TRP A 66 16.23 -15.81 10.68
C TRP A 66 16.63 -15.22 12.04
N VAL A 67 15.70 -15.16 12.99
CA VAL A 67 15.99 -14.64 14.34
C VAL A 67 17.07 -15.46 15.03
N ASN A 68 17.02 -16.79 14.92
CA ASN A 68 18.07 -17.66 15.47
C ASN A 68 19.44 -17.38 14.86
N ASP A 69 19.48 -17.19 13.53
CA ASP A 69 20.73 -16.87 12.82
C ASP A 69 21.24 -15.48 13.22
N TRP A 70 20.35 -14.49 13.35
CA TRP A 70 20.73 -13.15 13.80
C TRP A 70 21.29 -13.15 15.23
N LEU A 71 20.68 -13.92 16.14
CA LEU A 71 21.19 -14.08 17.52
C LEU A 71 22.57 -14.74 17.53
N ALA A 72 22.86 -15.58 16.55
CA ALA A 72 24.17 -16.22 16.37
C ALA A 72 25.21 -15.33 15.65
N GLY A 73 24.77 -14.15 15.15
CA GLY A 73 25.67 -13.16 14.53
C GLY A 73 25.53 -13.03 13.00
N ASP A 74 24.69 -13.81 12.37
CA ASP A 74 24.39 -13.67 10.93
C ASP A 74 23.46 -12.47 10.69
N CYS A 75 23.64 -11.81 9.55
CA CYS A 75 22.85 -10.62 9.17
C CYS A 75 22.24 -10.72 7.77
N GLU A 76 22.30 -11.87 7.13
CA GLU A 76 21.72 -12.06 5.80
C GLU A 76 20.19 -12.00 5.86
N LEU A 77 19.58 -11.16 5.00
CA LEU A 77 18.13 -11.02 4.95
C LEU A 77 17.48 -12.21 4.23
N PRO A 78 16.30 -12.66 4.68
CA PRO A 78 15.55 -13.69 3.97
C PRO A 78 15.03 -13.16 2.63
N GLN A 79 14.78 -14.08 1.68
CA GLN A 79 14.26 -13.74 0.36
C GLN A 79 12.73 -13.52 0.36
N MET A 80 12.01 -14.10 1.29
CA MET A 80 10.55 -13.99 1.40
C MET A 80 10.14 -12.52 1.62
N PRO A 81 9.33 -11.90 0.72
CA PRO A 81 9.14 -10.45 0.73
C PRO A 81 8.64 -9.87 2.04
N SER A 82 7.58 -10.43 2.63
CA SER A 82 7.02 -9.91 3.88
C SER A 82 8.00 -10.00 5.05
N VAL A 83 8.76 -11.08 5.13
CA VAL A 83 9.78 -11.26 6.18
C VAL A 83 10.96 -10.34 5.95
N ALA A 84 11.46 -10.26 4.72
CA ALA A 84 12.55 -9.36 4.35
C ALA A 84 12.20 -7.90 4.68
N PHE A 85 10.97 -7.48 4.39
CA PHE A 85 10.53 -6.13 4.69
C PHE A 85 10.47 -5.87 6.20
N GLY A 86 9.75 -6.70 6.95
CA GLY A 86 9.58 -6.50 8.40
C GLY A 86 10.91 -6.54 9.16
N VAL A 87 11.77 -7.50 8.83
CA VAL A 87 13.10 -7.63 9.43
C VAL A 87 13.98 -6.42 9.11
N SER A 88 13.98 -5.96 7.85
CA SER A 88 14.77 -4.79 7.47
C SER A 88 14.30 -3.51 8.18
N CYS A 89 12.99 -3.36 8.43
CA CYS A 89 12.47 -2.26 9.25
C CYS A 89 12.96 -2.36 10.71
N ALA A 90 12.93 -3.55 11.30
CA ALA A 90 13.42 -3.77 12.65
C ALA A 90 14.92 -3.43 12.76
N LEU A 91 15.73 -3.85 11.80
CA LEU A 91 17.16 -3.53 11.75
C LEU A 91 17.39 -2.02 11.54
N ALA A 92 16.61 -1.39 10.69
CA ALA A 92 16.73 0.05 10.45
C ALA A 92 16.37 0.88 11.70
N GLU A 93 15.36 0.47 12.47
CA GLU A 93 15.06 1.08 13.76
C GLU A 93 16.17 0.82 14.79
N LEU A 94 16.65 -0.41 14.85
CA LEU A 94 17.72 -0.80 15.76
C LEU A 94 19.02 0.01 15.55
N THR A 95 19.34 0.31 14.30
CA THR A 95 20.54 1.04 13.90
C THR A 95 20.30 2.54 13.70
N ASP A 96 19.06 3.01 13.96
CA ASP A 96 18.64 4.39 13.78
C ASP A 96 18.88 4.93 12.35
N THR A 97 18.61 4.08 11.36
CA THR A 97 18.74 4.41 9.93
C THR A 97 17.41 4.67 9.24
N LEU A 98 16.28 4.42 9.91
CA LEU A 98 14.97 4.83 9.43
C LEU A 98 14.62 6.20 10.06
N PRO A 99 14.50 7.29 9.27
CA PRO A 99 14.22 8.61 9.80
C PRO A 99 12.92 8.64 10.64
N GLN A 100 12.91 9.48 11.67
CA GLN A 100 11.77 9.59 12.59
C GLN A 100 10.59 10.35 11.98
N ALA A 101 10.84 11.33 11.10
CA ALA A 101 9.79 12.09 10.46
C ALA A 101 8.85 11.17 9.68
N ALA A 102 7.54 11.41 9.80
CA ALA A 102 6.51 10.62 9.16
C ALA A 102 5.53 11.50 8.40
N ASN A 103 5.00 10.98 7.28
CA ASN A 103 3.91 11.60 6.55
C ASN A 103 2.62 10.84 6.84
N TYR A 104 1.82 11.36 7.76
CA TYR A 104 0.54 10.78 8.16
C TYR A 104 -0.63 11.21 7.28
N ARG A 105 -0.38 12.02 6.25
CA ARG A 105 -1.40 12.29 5.24
C ARG A 105 -1.67 10.99 4.47
N ALA A 106 -2.91 10.74 4.17
CA ALA A 106 -3.30 9.58 3.37
C ALA A 106 -4.39 9.99 2.38
N ALA A 107 -4.27 9.55 1.14
CA ALA A 107 -5.36 9.70 0.19
C ALA A 107 -6.54 8.85 0.67
N PRO A 108 -7.72 9.45 0.98
CA PRO A 108 -8.85 8.69 1.47
C PRO A 108 -9.28 7.62 0.47
N LEU A 109 -9.56 6.41 0.97
CA LEU A 109 -10.26 5.38 0.21
C LEU A 109 -11.75 5.72 0.18
N CYS A 110 -12.26 6.01 -1.01
CA CYS A 110 -13.64 6.40 -1.20
C CYS A 110 -14.47 5.24 -1.71
N ASN A 111 -15.54 4.93 -0.98
CA ASN A 111 -16.59 4.02 -1.38
C ASN A 111 -17.93 4.58 -0.91
N GLY A 112 -19.04 4.05 -1.43
CA GLY A 112 -20.38 4.46 -1.02
C GLY A 112 -21.07 5.39 -2.01
N ASP A 113 -22.05 6.11 -1.50
CA ASP A 113 -22.88 6.99 -2.32
C ASP A 113 -22.08 8.20 -2.83
N PRO A 114 -22.10 8.48 -4.16
CA PRO A 114 -21.40 9.62 -4.72
C PRO A 114 -21.77 10.97 -4.12
N ASP A 115 -23.04 11.18 -3.74
CA ASP A 115 -23.49 12.44 -3.15
C ASP A 115 -22.84 12.69 -1.79
N ASP A 116 -22.71 11.64 -0.97
CA ASP A 116 -22.01 11.71 0.32
C ASP A 116 -20.51 11.94 0.13
N LEU A 117 -19.92 11.29 -0.87
CA LEU A 117 -18.51 11.46 -1.21
C LEU A 117 -18.20 12.88 -1.66
N ILE A 118 -19.04 13.49 -2.47
CA ILE A 118 -18.88 14.88 -2.92
C ILE A 118 -18.78 15.82 -1.73
N LEU A 119 -19.67 15.70 -0.76
CA LEU A 119 -19.67 16.54 0.44
C LEU A 119 -18.39 16.36 1.25
N LYS A 120 -17.98 15.11 1.45
CA LYS A 120 -16.74 14.76 2.17
C LYS A 120 -15.49 15.31 1.46
N LEU A 121 -15.41 15.13 0.15
CA LEU A 121 -14.26 15.55 -0.63
C LEU A 121 -14.18 17.07 -0.80
N ALA A 122 -15.31 17.74 -0.97
CA ALA A 122 -15.36 19.20 -1.04
C ALA A 122 -14.88 19.87 0.25
N ASP A 123 -15.10 19.23 1.39
CA ASP A 123 -14.73 19.76 2.72
C ASP A 123 -13.30 19.36 3.16
N MET A 124 -12.57 18.56 2.36
CA MET A 124 -11.21 18.18 2.68
C MET A 124 -10.27 19.39 2.75
N PRO A 125 -9.44 19.50 3.81
CA PRO A 125 -8.44 20.56 3.89
C PRO A 125 -7.22 20.25 3.01
N GLY A 126 -6.54 21.28 2.52
CA GLY A 126 -5.30 21.18 1.77
C GLY A 126 -5.47 20.58 0.38
N GLU A 127 -4.45 19.88 -0.09
CA GLU A 127 -4.45 19.20 -1.38
C GLU A 127 -5.47 18.06 -1.39
N LYS A 128 -6.38 18.09 -2.37
CA LYS A 128 -7.46 17.11 -2.48
C LYS A 128 -7.05 15.97 -3.42
N VAL A 129 -6.60 14.88 -2.82
CA VAL A 129 -6.28 13.62 -3.49
C VAL A 129 -7.08 12.51 -2.82
N ALA A 130 -7.80 11.72 -3.62
CA ALA A 130 -8.58 10.61 -3.12
C ALA A 130 -8.41 9.39 -4.01
N LYS A 131 -8.61 8.20 -3.45
CA LYS A 131 -8.56 6.93 -4.18
C LYS A 131 -9.97 6.36 -4.32
N VAL A 132 -10.32 5.97 -5.54
CA VAL A 132 -11.61 5.32 -5.85
C VAL A 132 -11.33 3.99 -6.55
N LYS A 133 -11.93 2.92 -6.03
CA LYS A 133 -11.87 1.63 -6.69
C LYS A 133 -12.88 1.59 -7.83
N VAL A 134 -12.42 1.18 -9.00
CA VAL A 134 -13.25 0.95 -10.20
C VAL A 134 -13.13 -0.51 -10.65
N GLY A 135 -13.96 -0.94 -11.56
CA GLY A 135 -13.93 -2.32 -12.06
C GLY A 135 -14.74 -3.33 -11.24
N LEU A 136 -15.41 -2.90 -10.16
CA LEU A 136 -16.33 -3.74 -9.37
C LEU A 136 -17.75 -3.75 -9.94
N TYR A 137 -18.12 -2.67 -10.60
CA TYR A 137 -19.42 -2.47 -11.23
C TYR A 137 -19.25 -2.29 -12.73
N GLU A 138 -20.35 -1.97 -13.42
CA GLU A 138 -20.30 -1.67 -14.86
C GLU A 138 -19.34 -0.51 -15.14
N ALA A 139 -18.50 -0.65 -16.17
CA ALA A 139 -17.52 0.36 -16.55
C ALA A 139 -18.16 1.72 -16.86
N VAL A 140 -19.34 1.73 -17.47
CA VAL A 140 -20.12 2.93 -17.73
C VAL A 140 -20.47 3.66 -16.42
N ARG A 141 -20.94 2.92 -15.42
CA ARG A 141 -21.26 3.48 -14.10
C ARG A 141 -20.02 4.09 -13.44
N ASP A 142 -18.91 3.36 -13.46
CA ASP A 142 -17.64 3.86 -12.90
C ASP A 142 -17.20 5.16 -13.57
N GLY A 143 -17.31 5.24 -14.90
CA GLY A 143 -17.01 6.47 -15.64
C GLY A 143 -17.91 7.64 -15.25
N MET A 144 -19.20 7.39 -15.11
CA MET A 144 -20.17 8.40 -14.69
C MET A 144 -19.90 8.90 -13.26
N VAL A 145 -19.58 8.01 -12.34
CA VAL A 145 -19.24 8.38 -10.95
C VAL A 145 -17.96 9.21 -10.89
N VAL A 146 -16.91 8.77 -11.57
CA VAL A 146 -15.64 9.53 -11.65
C VAL A 146 -15.87 10.91 -12.24
N ASN A 147 -16.62 11.00 -13.32
CA ASN A 147 -16.95 12.28 -13.94
C ASN A 147 -17.71 13.21 -12.99
N LEU A 148 -18.68 12.67 -12.27
CA LEU A 148 -19.48 13.43 -11.30
C LEU A 148 -18.61 13.99 -10.16
N LEU A 149 -17.71 13.18 -9.62
CA LEU A 149 -16.79 13.62 -8.56
C LEU A 149 -15.85 14.73 -9.04
N LEU A 150 -15.28 14.58 -10.22
CA LEU A 150 -14.38 15.58 -10.81
C LEU A 150 -15.09 16.89 -11.16
N GLU A 151 -16.33 16.82 -11.65
CA GLU A 151 -17.16 17.99 -11.94
C GLU A 151 -17.55 18.74 -10.67
N ALA A 152 -18.00 18.00 -9.66
CA ALA A 152 -18.51 18.59 -8.42
C ALA A 152 -17.39 19.16 -7.51
N VAL A 153 -16.17 18.65 -7.60
CA VAL A 153 -15.02 19.07 -6.78
C VAL A 153 -13.87 19.47 -7.70
N PRO A 154 -13.81 20.74 -8.16
CA PRO A 154 -12.90 21.16 -9.23
C PRO A 154 -11.41 21.06 -8.92
N ASP A 155 -11.00 21.06 -7.67
CA ASP A 155 -9.61 20.93 -7.21
C ASP A 155 -9.23 19.50 -6.82
N LEU A 156 -10.12 18.54 -7.03
CA LEU A 156 -9.90 17.13 -6.72
C LEU A 156 -9.04 16.45 -7.79
N HIS A 157 -8.04 15.69 -7.32
CA HIS A 157 -7.30 14.73 -8.12
C HIS A 157 -7.63 13.32 -7.66
N LEU A 158 -7.95 12.44 -8.60
CA LEU A 158 -8.32 11.06 -8.30
C LEU A 158 -7.21 10.08 -8.68
N ARG A 159 -6.97 9.14 -7.80
CA ARG A 159 -6.25 7.89 -8.07
C ARG A 159 -7.27 6.79 -8.19
N LEU A 160 -7.25 6.08 -9.29
CA LEU A 160 -8.20 5.01 -9.58
C LEU A 160 -7.49 3.68 -9.59
N ASP A 161 -8.19 2.62 -9.18
CA ASP A 161 -7.65 1.26 -9.18
C ASP A 161 -8.69 0.30 -9.74
N ALA A 162 -8.38 -0.29 -10.89
CA ALA A 162 -9.24 -1.25 -11.58
C ALA A 162 -8.83 -2.70 -11.33
N ASN A 163 -7.69 -2.95 -10.70
CA ASN A 163 -7.18 -4.30 -10.42
C ASN A 163 -7.22 -5.24 -11.64
N ARG A 164 -6.86 -4.74 -12.82
CA ARG A 164 -6.87 -5.49 -14.08
C ARG A 164 -8.23 -6.01 -14.50
N ALA A 165 -9.33 -5.37 -14.07
CA ALA A 165 -10.68 -5.88 -14.30
C ALA A 165 -11.15 -5.78 -15.75
N TRP A 166 -10.61 -4.86 -16.54
CA TRP A 166 -11.21 -4.49 -17.82
C TRP A 166 -10.58 -5.19 -19.03
N THR A 167 -11.48 -5.53 -19.96
CA THR A 167 -11.14 -5.77 -21.36
C THR A 167 -10.93 -4.42 -22.05
N PRO A 168 -10.33 -4.37 -23.25
CA PRO A 168 -10.22 -3.12 -24.02
C PRO A 168 -11.57 -2.42 -24.21
N LEU A 169 -12.63 -3.17 -24.52
CA LEU A 169 -13.97 -2.61 -24.69
C LEU A 169 -14.48 -1.95 -23.41
N LYS A 170 -14.36 -2.61 -22.27
CA LYS A 170 -14.81 -2.05 -20.97
C LYS A 170 -14.03 -0.80 -20.59
N SER A 171 -12.71 -0.79 -20.84
CA SER A 171 -11.89 0.38 -20.57
C SER A 171 -12.33 1.59 -21.42
N GLN A 172 -12.69 1.38 -22.67
CA GLN A 172 -13.22 2.44 -23.53
C GLN A 172 -14.63 2.89 -23.08
N GLN A 173 -15.46 1.99 -22.63
CA GLN A 173 -16.75 2.34 -22.04
C GLN A 173 -16.62 3.21 -20.80
N PHE A 174 -15.64 2.93 -19.94
CA PHE A 174 -15.31 3.80 -18.82
C PHE A 174 -14.91 5.20 -19.30
N ALA A 175 -13.93 5.27 -20.16
CA ALA A 175 -13.36 6.55 -20.63
C ALA A 175 -14.40 7.43 -21.35
N LYS A 176 -15.32 6.85 -22.08
CA LYS A 176 -16.38 7.55 -22.81
C LYS A 176 -17.21 8.46 -21.90
N TYR A 177 -17.43 8.07 -20.67
CA TYR A 177 -18.26 8.81 -19.70
C TYR A 177 -17.47 9.75 -18.81
N VAL A 178 -16.15 9.85 -19.00
CA VAL A 178 -15.30 10.86 -18.36
C VAL A 178 -15.03 11.99 -19.35
N ASN A 179 -15.49 13.19 -18.99
CA ASN A 179 -15.27 14.37 -19.81
C ASN A 179 -13.76 14.52 -20.10
N PRO A 180 -13.35 14.65 -21.38
CA PRO A 180 -11.95 14.86 -21.72
C PRO A 180 -11.26 16.01 -20.97
N ASP A 181 -12.00 17.06 -20.64
CA ASP A 181 -11.48 18.21 -19.89
C ASP A 181 -11.13 17.90 -18.43
N TYR A 182 -11.60 16.78 -17.89
CA TYR A 182 -11.33 16.36 -16.51
C TYR A 182 -10.27 15.26 -16.40
N ARG A 183 -9.87 14.66 -17.53
CA ARG A 183 -9.00 13.48 -17.54
C ARG A 183 -7.61 13.73 -16.98
N ASP A 184 -7.09 14.94 -17.09
CA ASP A 184 -5.79 15.33 -16.53
C ASP A 184 -5.81 15.38 -14.98
N ARG A 185 -7.00 15.46 -14.37
CA ARG A 185 -7.17 15.36 -12.92
C ARG A 185 -7.36 13.93 -12.41
N ILE A 186 -7.39 12.94 -13.28
CA ILE A 186 -7.10 11.57 -12.93
C ILE A 186 -5.57 11.48 -12.85
N ALA A 187 -5.05 11.48 -11.62
CA ALA A 187 -3.60 11.44 -11.40
C ALA A 187 -2.99 10.20 -12.04
N PHE A 188 -3.65 9.07 -11.87
CA PHE A 188 -3.40 7.81 -12.56
C PHE A 188 -4.52 6.80 -12.33
N LEU A 189 -4.60 5.83 -13.22
CA LEU A 189 -5.45 4.65 -13.11
C LEU A 189 -4.53 3.42 -13.02
N GLU A 190 -4.55 2.75 -11.86
CA GLU A 190 -3.74 1.56 -11.62
C GLU A 190 -4.27 0.37 -12.42
N GLU A 191 -3.40 -0.27 -13.21
CA GLU A 191 -3.66 -1.55 -13.88
C GLU A 191 -5.08 -1.65 -14.45
N PRO A 192 -5.45 -0.80 -15.45
CA PRO A 192 -6.83 -0.78 -15.96
C PRO A 192 -7.25 -2.10 -16.61
N CYS A 193 -6.37 -2.70 -17.40
CA CYS A 193 -6.69 -3.85 -18.24
C CYS A 193 -6.00 -5.14 -17.77
N LYS A 194 -6.43 -6.26 -18.31
CA LYS A 194 -5.90 -7.58 -17.97
C LYS A 194 -4.45 -7.77 -18.40
N THR A 195 -4.01 -7.08 -19.45
CA THR A 195 -2.64 -7.12 -19.94
C THR A 195 -2.01 -5.74 -19.88
N ARG A 196 -0.68 -5.68 -19.76
CA ARG A 196 0.05 -4.41 -19.81
C ARG A 196 -0.12 -3.71 -21.18
N ASP A 197 -0.11 -4.47 -22.28
CA ASP A 197 -0.28 -3.91 -23.61
C ASP A 197 -1.65 -3.25 -23.79
N ASP A 198 -2.70 -3.84 -23.28
CA ASP A 198 -4.05 -3.26 -23.32
C ASP A 198 -4.13 -2.02 -22.43
N SER A 199 -3.46 -2.00 -21.28
CA SER A 199 -3.37 -0.83 -20.40
C SER A 199 -2.60 0.33 -21.07
N ARG A 200 -1.51 0.03 -21.77
CA ARG A 200 -0.77 1.02 -22.54
C ARG A 200 -1.61 1.60 -23.68
N ALA A 201 -2.33 0.75 -24.41
CA ALA A 201 -3.23 1.18 -25.48
C ALA A 201 -4.33 2.11 -24.93
N PHE A 202 -4.92 1.75 -23.79
CA PHE A 202 -5.91 2.58 -23.08
C PHE A 202 -5.35 3.98 -22.79
N ALA A 203 -4.15 4.07 -22.23
CA ALA A 203 -3.54 5.35 -21.91
C ALA A 203 -3.29 6.22 -23.17
N ARG A 204 -2.78 5.61 -24.24
CA ARG A 204 -2.54 6.31 -25.51
C ARG A 204 -3.83 6.81 -26.15
N GLU A 205 -4.88 5.98 -26.15
CA GLU A 205 -6.14 6.27 -26.84
C GLU A 205 -7.01 7.27 -26.09
N THR A 206 -6.95 7.28 -24.76
CA THR A 206 -7.83 8.09 -23.92
C THR A 206 -7.17 9.34 -23.34
N GLY A 207 -5.84 9.38 -23.27
CA GLY A 207 -5.10 10.42 -22.58
C GLY A 207 -5.17 10.32 -21.05
N ILE A 208 -5.78 9.26 -20.51
CA ILE A 208 -5.82 9.01 -19.07
C ILE A 208 -4.52 8.33 -18.64
N ALA A 209 -3.80 8.95 -17.71
CA ALA A 209 -2.56 8.40 -17.17
C ALA A 209 -2.80 7.09 -16.44
N ILE A 210 -1.86 6.15 -16.57
CA ILE A 210 -1.90 4.86 -15.87
C ILE A 210 -0.72 4.71 -14.90
N ALA A 211 -0.86 3.75 -13.99
CA ALA A 211 0.18 3.35 -13.06
C ALA A 211 0.35 1.84 -13.02
N TRP A 212 1.55 1.39 -12.70
CA TRP A 212 1.83 -0.02 -12.41
C TRP A 212 1.78 -0.30 -10.92
N ASP A 213 1.17 -1.41 -10.53
CA ASP A 213 1.13 -1.97 -9.18
C ASP A 213 1.57 -3.44 -9.22
N GLU A 214 0.68 -4.35 -9.62
CA GLU A 214 0.98 -5.78 -9.72
C GLU A 214 2.14 -6.07 -10.69
N SER A 215 2.22 -5.31 -11.77
CA SER A 215 3.28 -5.48 -12.78
C SER A 215 4.68 -5.32 -12.20
N LEU A 216 4.87 -4.47 -11.18
CA LEU A 216 6.16 -4.27 -10.51
C LEU A 216 6.75 -5.56 -9.93
N ARG A 217 5.89 -6.51 -9.57
CA ARG A 217 6.28 -7.76 -8.92
C ARG A 217 6.38 -8.94 -9.87
N GLU A 218 6.14 -8.69 -11.16
CA GLU A 218 6.29 -9.70 -12.18
C GLU A 218 7.78 -9.85 -12.58
N PRO A 219 8.27 -11.07 -12.84
CA PRO A 219 9.71 -11.30 -13.08
C PRO A 219 10.29 -10.56 -14.29
N ASP A 220 9.46 -10.28 -15.30
CA ASP A 220 9.85 -9.62 -16.54
C ASP A 220 9.71 -8.10 -16.49
N PHE A 221 9.33 -7.53 -15.33
CA PHE A 221 9.16 -6.08 -15.20
C PHE A 221 10.52 -5.36 -15.28
N ALA A 222 10.57 -4.29 -16.06
CA ALA A 222 11.70 -3.39 -16.14
C ALA A 222 11.25 -1.93 -16.01
N PHE A 223 12.00 -1.12 -15.27
CA PHE A 223 11.79 0.31 -15.20
C PHE A 223 12.27 0.97 -16.49
N VAL A 224 11.33 1.30 -17.36
CA VAL A 224 11.57 2.00 -18.63
C VAL A 224 10.56 3.13 -18.77
N ALA A 225 10.93 4.20 -19.46
CA ALA A 225 10.01 5.28 -19.78
C ALA A 225 8.98 4.78 -20.81
N GLU A 226 7.71 4.98 -20.49
CA GLU A 226 6.59 4.55 -21.33
C GLU A 226 5.57 5.71 -21.45
N GLU A 227 5.08 5.95 -22.67
CA GLU A 227 4.04 6.95 -22.88
C GLU A 227 2.77 6.58 -22.10
N GLY A 228 2.22 7.56 -21.38
CA GLY A 228 0.99 7.40 -20.60
C GLY A 228 1.18 6.78 -19.23
N VAL A 229 2.32 6.17 -18.92
CA VAL A 229 2.65 5.68 -17.57
C VAL A 229 3.23 6.83 -16.77
N ARG A 230 2.60 7.20 -15.67
CA ARG A 230 3.02 8.35 -14.84
C ARG A 230 3.40 7.99 -13.41
N ALA A 231 3.02 6.81 -12.94
CA ALA A 231 3.25 6.44 -11.55
C ALA A 231 3.49 4.93 -11.40
N VAL A 232 4.09 4.59 -10.28
CA VAL A 232 4.18 3.22 -9.75
C VAL A 232 3.67 3.23 -8.31
N VAL A 233 2.93 2.18 -7.97
CA VAL A 233 2.43 1.96 -6.61
C VAL A 233 3.29 0.89 -5.96
N ILE A 234 4.00 1.26 -4.91
CA ILE A 234 4.94 0.38 -4.23
C ILE A 234 4.33 -0.05 -2.90
N LYS A 235 4.12 -1.35 -2.73
CA LYS A 235 3.61 -1.98 -1.52
C LYS A 235 4.75 -2.76 -0.85
N PRO A 236 5.42 -2.17 0.14
CA PRO A 236 6.65 -2.74 0.70
C PRO A 236 6.53 -4.17 1.21
N THR A 237 5.42 -4.52 1.87
CA THR A 237 5.19 -5.91 2.31
C THR A 237 5.22 -6.92 1.17
N LEU A 238 4.81 -6.51 -0.03
CA LEU A 238 4.84 -7.36 -1.24
C LEU A 238 6.15 -7.23 -2.02
N THR A 239 6.86 -6.13 -1.84
CA THR A 239 8.11 -5.82 -2.55
C THR A 239 9.30 -6.57 -1.94
N GLY A 240 9.51 -6.47 -0.65
CA GLY A 240 10.64 -7.07 0.04
C GLY A 240 11.39 -6.10 0.95
N SER A 241 12.71 -6.24 1.04
CA SER A 241 13.54 -5.44 1.95
C SER A 241 13.38 -3.93 1.74
N LEU A 242 13.69 -3.18 2.79
CA LEU A 242 13.67 -1.71 2.75
C LEU A 242 14.62 -1.16 1.66
N ASP A 243 15.78 -1.80 1.45
CA ASP A 243 16.69 -1.44 0.37
C ASP A 243 16.07 -1.65 -1.01
N LYS A 244 15.35 -2.75 -1.21
CA LYS A 244 14.64 -3.02 -2.46
C LYS A 244 13.53 -1.99 -2.71
N VAL A 245 12.78 -1.61 -1.68
CA VAL A 245 11.79 -0.52 -1.77
C VAL A 245 12.46 0.78 -2.21
N ARG A 246 13.56 1.14 -1.57
CA ARG A 246 14.34 2.34 -1.90
C ARG A 246 14.86 2.32 -3.33
N GLU A 247 15.38 1.20 -3.80
CA GLU A 247 15.84 1.02 -5.18
C GLU A 247 14.72 1.24 -6.19
N GLN A 248 13.53 0.71 -5.92
CA GLN A 248 12.35 0.91 -6.79
C GLN A 248 11.90 2.36 -6.82
N VAL A 249 11.89 3.05 -5.68
CA VAL A 249 11.56 4.48 -5.63
C VAL A 249 12.58 5.29 -6.44
N GLN A 250 13.87 5.00 -6.29
CA GLN A 250 14.93 5.68 -7.04
C GLN A 250 14.81 5.43 -8.55
N ALA A 251 14.53 4.19 -8.96
CA ALA A 251 14.33 3.86 -10.36
C ALA A 251 13.13 4.59 -10.97
N ALA A 252 12.03 4.67 -10.24
CA ALA A 252 10.85 5.42 -10.67
C ALA A 252 11.15 6.91 -10.81
N HIS A 253 11.77 7.52 -9.82
CA HIS A 253 12.13 8.94 -9.84
C HIS A 253 13.11 9.27 -10.98
N ALA A 254 14.06 8.39 -11.28
CA ALA A 254 14.99 8.57 -12.40
C ALA A 254 14.29 8.64 -13.77
N LEU A 255 13.10 8.03 -13.88
CA LEU A 255 12.24 8.10 -15.07
C LEU A 255 11.23 9.26 -15.03
N GLY A 256 11.24 10.08 -13.99
CA GLY A 256 10.24 11.14 -13.80
C GLY A 256 8.87 10.62 -13.36
N LEU A 257 8.77 9.38 -12.91
CA LEU A 257 7.52 8.80 -12.41
C LEU A 257 7.26 9.21 -10.96
N THR A 258 5.99 9.34 -10.61
CA THR A 258 5.55 9.41 -9.22
C THR A 258 5.63 8.02 -8.60
N ALA A 259 6.28 7.90 -7.44
CA ALA A 259 6.28 6.68 -6.65
C ALA A 259 5.35 6.89 -5.45
N VAL A 260 4.35 6.02 -5.31
CA VAL A 260 3.40 6.05 -4.20
C VAL A 260 3.70 4.90 -3.26
N ILE A 261 4.08 5.20 -2.03
CA ILE A 261 4.16 4.19 -0.96
C ILE A 261 2.73 3.89 -0.51
N SER A 262 2.33 2.64 -0.64
CA SER A 262 0.97 2.19 -0.36
C SER A 262 0.95 1.03 0.63
N SER A 263 -0.12 0.93 1.41
CA SER A 263 -0.27 -0.13 2.39
C SER A 263 -0.79 -1.43 1.78
N SER A 264 -0.45 -2.53 2.45
CA SER A 264 -1.01 -3.86 2.23
C SER A 264 -1.84 -4.29 3.44
N ILE A 265 -2.61 -3.36 4.00
CA ILE A 265 -3.44 -3.55 5.20
C ILE A 265 -2.59 -3.98 6.39
N GLU A 266 -1.52 -3.28 6.65
CA GLU A 266 -0.69 -3.47 7.84
C GLU A 266 -1.44 -3.01 9.09
N SER A 267 -1.05 -3.54 10.25
CA SER A 267 -1.46 -2.99 11.53
C SER A 267 -0.90 -1.59 11.75
N SER A 268 -1.34 -0.91 12.79
CA SER A 268 -0.88 0.46 13.08
C SER A 268 0.64 0.55 13.25
N LEU A 269 1.32 -0.49 13.75
CA LEU A 269 2.78 -0.50 13.84
C LEU A 269 3.42 -0.40 12.46
N GLY A 270 3.11 -1.32 11.57
CA GLY A 270 3.65 -1.31 10.20
C GLY A 270 3.22 -0.09 9.41
N LEU A 271 1.99 0.36 9.61
CA LEU A 271 1.46 1.54 8.93
C LEU A 271 2.21 2.81 9.34
N THR A 272 2.58 2.96 10.62
CA THR A 272 3.41 4.10 11.07
C THR A 272 4.82 4.05 10.49
N GLN A 273 5.38 2.85 10.30
CA GLN A 273 6.66 2.70 9.60
C GLN A 273 6.55 3.08 8.13
N LEU A 274 5.47 2.71 7.45
CA LEU A 274 5.20 3.15 6.07
C LEU A 274 5.10 4.67 5.97
N ALA A 275 4.49 5.33 6.93
CA ALA A 275 4.43 6.79 6.98
C ALA A 275 5.83 7.43 7.09
N ARG A 276 6.73 6.81 7.86
CA ARG A 276 8.15 7.23 7.95
C ARG A 276 8.89 7.00 6.64
N ILE A 277 8.69 5.86 6.01
CA ILE A 277 9.27 5.53 4.69
C ILE A 277 8.79 6.52 3.63
N ALA A 278 7.50 6.85 3.62
CA ALA A 278 6.94 7.83 2.69
C ALA A 278 7.55 9.23 2.88
N ALA A 279 7.69 9.69 4.12
CA ALA A 279 8.32 10.97 4.40
C ALA A 279 9.80 11.00 3.97
N TRP A 280 10.48 9.88 4.08
CA TRP A 280 11.89 9.74 3.71
C TRP A 280 12.10 9.63 2.21
N LEU A 281 11.39 8.71 1.54
CA LEU A 281 11.65 8.35 0.14
C LEU A 281 10.78 9.12 -0.86
N THR A 282 9.56 9.52 -0.45
CA THR A 282 8.58 10.18 -1.33
C THR A 282 7.94 11.39 -0.64
N PRO A 283 8.75 12.38 -0.19
CA PRO A 283 8.26 13.47 0.66
C PRO A 283 7.22 14.37 0.00
N ASP A 284 7.23 14.46 -1.34
CA ASP A 284 6.33 15.33 -2.11
C ASP A 284 5.04 14.63 -2.57
N THR A 285 4.86 13.36 -2.19
CA THR A 285 3.73 12.53 -2.62
C THR A 285 2.90 12.10 -1.42
N ILE A 286 1.58 12.30 -1.50
CA ILE A 286 0.67 11.78 -0.48
C ILE A 286 0.67 10.25 -0.59
N PRO A 287 1.03 9.52 0.49
CA PRO A 287 1.04 8.06 0.46
C PRO A 287 -0.37 7.46 0.46
N GLY A 288 -0.48 6.20 0.05
CA GLY A 288 -1.73 5.44 0.04
C GLY A 288 -1.88 4.59 1.30
N LEU A 289 -2.13 5.21 2.46
CA LEU A 289 -2.10 4.56 3.77
C LEU A 289 -3.46 4.50 4.48
N ASP A 290 -4.56 4.82 3.82
CA ASP A 290 -5.89 4.89 4.43
C ASP A 290 -6.55 3.51 4.53
N THR A 291 -5.96 2.61 5.30
CA THR A 291 -6.44 1.23 5.48
C THR A 291 -6.69 0.84 6.92
N LEU A 292 -6.32 1.68 7.89
CA LEU A 292 -6.44 1.30 9.31
C LEU A 292 -7.88 1.05 9.73
N ASP A 293 -8.84 1.84 9.21
CA ASP A 293 -10.26 1.72 9.54
C ASP A 293 -10.93 0.46 8.96
N LEU A 294 -10.22 -0.31 8.13
CA LEU A 294 -10.65 -1.66 7.74
C LEU A 294 -10.51 -2.67 8.87
N MET A 295 -9.79 -2.32 9.93
CA MET A 295 -9.55 -3.14 11.11
C MET A 295 -10.23 -2.57 12.34
N GLN A 296 -10.42 -3.39 13.37
CA GLN A 296 -11.14 -3.01 14.58
C GLN A 296 -10.24 -2.55 15.74
N ALA A 297 -8.93 -2.58 15.58
CA ALA A 297 -7.98 -2.21 16.63
C ALA A 297 -6.65 -1.70 16.08
N GLN A 298 -5.96 -0.94 16.91
CA GLN A 298 -4.55 -0.62 16.74
C GLN A 298 -3.70 -1.55 17.63
N GLN A 299 -2.44 -1.74 17.28
CA GLN A 299 -1.52 -2.57 18.07
C GLN A 299 -0.15 -1.92 18.22
N VAL A 300 0.39 -1.99 19.44
CA VAL A 300 1.74 -1.56 19.83
C VAL A 300 1.98 -0.06 19.65
N ARG A 301 1.73 0.48 18.48
CA ARG A 301 1.90 1.92 18.15
C ARG A 301 0.59 2.52 17.67
N ARG A 302 0.32 3.74 18.11
CA ARG A 302 -0.86 4.49 17.68
C ARG A 302 -0.64 5.16 16.33
N TRP A 303 -1.68 5.10 15.51
CA TRP A 303 -1.80 6.01 14.37
C TRP A 303 -2.39 7.33 14.87
N PRO A 304 -1.77 8.49 14.59
CA PRO A 304 -2.27 9.77 15.07
C PRO A 304 -3.71 10.04 14.67
N GLY A 305 -4.54 10.40 15.64
CA GLY A 305 -5.95 10.75 15.44
C GLY A 305 -6.91 9.58 15.31
N SER A 306 -6.45 8.32 15.28
CA SER A 306 -7.35 7.17 15.23
C SER A 306 -8.03 6.92 16.58
N PRO A 307 -9.37 6.76 16.60
CA PRO A 307 -10.11 6.43 17.81
C PRO A 307 -10.13 4.93 18.14
N LEU A 308 -9.55 4.08 17.30
CA LEU A 308 -9.56 2.63 17.52
C LEU A 308 -8.81 2.26 18.81
N PRO A 309 -9.29 1.24 19.54
CA PRO A 309 -8.62 0.80 20.76
C PRO A 309 -7.21 0.27 20.46
N LEU A 310 -6.26 0.58 21.35
CA LEU A 310 -4.89 0.09 21.26
C LEU A 310 -4.73 -1.21 22.04
N VAL A 311 -4.22 -2.24 21.39
CA VAL A 311 -3.78 -3.48 22.03
C VAL A 311 -2.30 -3.35 22.34
N GLU A 312 -1.97 -3.46 23.64
CA GLU A 312 -0.59 -3.38 24.11
C GLU A 312 0.16 -4.70 23.86
N VAL A 313 1.49 -4.61 23.83
CA VAL A 313 2.38 -5.76 23.59
C VAL A 313 2.09 -6.95 24.50
N ASP A 314 1.82 -6.66 25.77
CA ASP A 314 1.59 -7.70 26.80
C ASP A 314 0.34 -8.57 26.53
N ALA A 315 -0.57 -8.10 25.69
CA ALA A 315 -1.76 -8.83 25.28
C ALA A 315 -1.55 -9.73 24.06
N LEU A 316 -0.37 -9.67 23.43
CA LEU A 316 -0.06 -10.46 22.24
C LEU A 316 0.51 -11.84 22.61
N GLU A 317 0.26 -12.82 21.76
CA GLU A 317 0.85 -14.15 21.89
C GLU A 317 2.35 -14.09 21.60
N ARG A 318 3.15 -14.41 22.59
CA ARG A 318 4.61 -14.46 22.44
C ARG A 318 5.05 -15.82 21.94
N LEU A 319 5.81 -15.86 20.85
CA LEU A 319 6.36 -17.09 20.26
C LEU A 319 7.82 -17.33 20.63
N LEU A 320 8.55 -16.25 20.94
CA LEU A 320 9.97 -16.30 21.33
C LEU A 320 10.27 -15.20 22.35
#